data_4848061e74e2d2ffb1b8b6bea5a35a1a
#
_entry.id   4848061e74e2d2ffb1b8b6bea5a35a1a
#
_cell.length_a   1.000
_cell.length_b   1.000
_cell.length_c   1.000
_cell.angle_alpha   90.00
_cell.angle_beta   90.00
_cell.angle_gamma   90.00
#
_symmetry.space_group_name_H-M   'P 1'
#
loop_
_entity.id
_entity.type
_entity.pdbx_description
1 polymer ?
#
loop_
_entity_poly.entity_id
_entity_poly.type
_entity_poly.pdbx_seq_one_letter_code
_entity_poly.pdbx_strand_id
1 'polypeptide(L)'
;MVGFYRESALKVRHKGYIVSMYVQPEDRRRGIARALLLAALERIRRLPDLDHVLLAVMETQAAAKRLYESLSFTVYGREPRAVRIGDEYFDEEFMILKL
;
A
#
# COMPACT_ATOMS: atom_id res chain seq x y z
N MET A 1 3.21 -8.15 -8.00
CA MET A 1 2.12 -8.84 -7.32
C MET A 1 1.48 -7.91 -6.30
N VAL A 2 0.17 -7.87 -6.28
CA VAL A 2 -0.61 -7.09 -5.31
C VAL A 2 -1.48 -8.04 -4.52
N GLY A 3 -1.36 -7.97 -3.19
CA GLY A 3 -2.23 -8.71 -2.29
C GLY A 3 -3.16 -7.75 -1.56
N PHE A 4 -4.33 -8.23 -1.22
CA PHE A 4 -5.31 -7.48 -0.46
C PHE A 4 -5.96 -8.39 0.57
N TYR A 5 -6.18 -7.87 1.76
CA TYR A 5 -7.00 -8.54 2.74
C TYR A 5 -7.84 -7.53 3.52
N ARG A 6 -8.91 -8.04 4.13
CA ARG A 6 -9.85 -7.26 4.92
C ARG A 6 -9.93 -7.83 6.32
N GLU A 7 -10.00 -6.94 7.30
CA GLU A 7 -10.23 -7.37 8.68
C GLU A 7 -11.61 -8.03 8.80
N SER A 8 -11.66 -9.19 9.48
CA SER A 8 -12.90 -9.96 9.61
C SER A 8 -13.76 -9.58 10.80
N ALA A 9 -13.16 -8.96 11.85
CA ALA A 9 -13.92 -8.51 13.01
C ALA A 9 -14.84 -7.35 12.64
N LEU A 10 -16.08 -7.36 13.15
CA LEU A 10 -17.09 -6.37 12.80
C LEU A 10 -16.63 -4.91 13.00
N LYS A 11 -15.88 -4.65 14.06
CA LYS A 11 -15.43 -3.29 14.39
C LYS A 11 -14.36 -2.75 13.44
N VAL A 12 -13.66 -3.61 12.71
CA VAL A 12 -12.54 -3.22 11.84
C VAL A 12 -12.69 -3.70 10.40
N ARG A 13 -13.81 -4.31 10.03
CA ARG A 13 -14.03 -4.80 8.66
C ARG A 13 -14.15 -3.70 7.61
N HIS A 14 -14.28 -2.45 8.03
CA HIS A 14 -14.27 -1.29 7.14
C HIS A 14 -12.87 -0.95 6.62
N LYS A 15 -11.84 -1.63 7.13
CA LYS A 15 -10.44 -1.44 6.73
C LYS A 15 -10.01 -2.54 5.78
N GLY A 16 -9.29 -2.16 4.74
CA GLY A 16 -8.63 -3.10 3.84
C GLY A 16 -7.13 -2.83 3.80
N TYR A 17 -6.35 -3.83 3.46
CA TYR A 17 -4.89 -3.72 3.41
C TYR A 17 -4.35 -4.21 2.08
N ILE A 18 -3.46 -3.45 1.50
CA ILE A 18 -2.66 -3.88 0.35
C ILE A 18 -1.31 -4.33 0.86
N VAL A 19 -0.94 -5.55 0.54
CA VAL A 19 0.30 -6.16 1.02
C VAL A 19 1.10 -6.76 -0.14
N SER A 20 2.38 -7.01 0.13
CA SER A 20 3.27 -7.72 -0.80
C SER A 20 3.40 -7.07 -2.17
N MET A 21 3.21 -5.76 -2.25
CA MET A 21 3.44 -5.06 -3.49
C MET A 21 4.93 -4.81 -3.66
N TYR A 22 5.46 -5.27 -4.78
CA TYR A 22 6.84 -5.03 -5.15
C TYR A 22 6.89 -4.22 -6.44
N VAL A 23 7.53 -3.05 -6.36
CA VAL A 23 7.76 -2.19 -7.52
C VAL A 23 9.24 -2.28 -7.88
N GLN A 24 9.54 -2.86 -9.03
CA GLN A 24 10.91 -2.92 -9.49
C GLN A 24 11.40 -1.53 -9.89
N PRO A 25 12.69 -1.23 -9.69
CA PRO A 25 13.22 0.10 -10.00
C PRO A 25 13.28 0.43 -11.49
N GLU A 26 12.99 -0.52 -12.36
CA GLU A 26 13.01 -0.34 -13.79
C GLU A 26 11.81 0.47 -14.27
N ASP A 27 12.06 1.57 -14.95
CA ASP A 27 11.01 2.50 -15.40
C ASP A 27 9.94 1.84 -16.27
N ARG A 28 10.34 0.89 -17.11
CA ARG A 28 9.41 0.18 -18.00
C ARG A 28 8.35 -0.64 -17.26
N ARG A 29 8.53 -0.89 -15.97
CA ARG A 29 7.58 -1.66 -15.16
C ARG A 29 6.60 -0.80 -14.37
N ARG A 30 6.79 0.51 -14.36
CA ARG A 30 5.90 1.43 -13.65
C ARG A 30 4.48 1.39 -14.18
N GLY A 31 4.32 1.35 -15.50
CA GLY A 31 3.00 1.28 -16.12
C GLY A 31 2.25 0.01 -15.75
N ILE A 32 2.95 -1.12 -15.67
CA ILE A 32 2.36 -2.40 -15.30
C ILE A 32 1.93 -2.38 -13.83
N ALA A 33 2.79 -1.93 -12.93
CA ALA A 33 2.47 -1.84 -11.52
C ALA A 33 1.28 -0.93 -11.26
N ARG A 34 1.24 0.23 -11.92
CA ARG A 34 0.12 1.16 -11.82
C ARG A 34 -1.18 0.56 -12.33
N ALA A 35 -1.14 -0.13 -13.46
CA ALA A 35 -2.32 -0.77 -14.03
C ALA A 35 -2.88 -1.87 -13.12
N LEU A 36 -2.00 -2.69 -12.54
CA LEU A 36 -2.41 -3.73 -11.59
C LEU A 36 -3.04 -3.12 -10.34
N LEU A 37 -2.46 -2.07 -9.81
CA LEU A 37 -2.98 -1.41 -8.61
C LEU A 37 -4.31 -0.72 -8.89
N LEU A 38 -4.46 -0.07 -10.04
CA LEU A 38 -5.73 0.55 -10.45
C LEU A 38 -6.83 -0.50 -10.58
N ALA A 39 -6.53 -1.65 -11.20
CA ALA A 39 -7.49 -2.73 -11.33
C ALA A 39 -7.89 -3.30 -9.97
N ALA A 40 -6.93 -3.46 -9.07
CA ALA A 40 -7.19 -3.92 -7.70
C ALA A 40 -8.08 -2.93 -6.94
N LEU A 41 -7.79 -1.64 -7.02
CA LEU A 41 -8.59 -0.59 -6.36
C LEU A 41 -10.00 -0.54 -6.90
N GLU A 42 -10.19 -0.74 -8.19
CA GLU A 42 -11.53 -0.77 -8.79
C GLU A 42 -12.38 -1.89 -8.22
N ARG A 43 -11.78 -3.08 -8.05
CA ARG A 43 -12.47 -4.21 -7.41
C ARG A 43 -12.73 -3.96 -5.93
N ILE A 44 -11.76 -3.39 -5.24
CA ILE A 44 -11.85 -3.08 -3.80
C ILE A 44 -12.99 -2.10 -3.54
N ARG A 45 -13.16 -1.09 -4.40
CA ARG A 45 -14.23 -0.10 -4.25
C ARG A 45 -15.63 -0.68 -4.37
N ARG A 46 -15.77 -1.87 -4.95
CA ARG A 46 -17.06 -2.57 -5.08
C ARG A 46 -17.41 -3.39 -3.85
N LEU A 47 -16.48 -3.56 -2.92
CA LEU A 47 -16.75 -4.32 -1.70
C LEU A 47 -17.65 -3.51 -0.76
N PRO A 48 -18.68 -4.14 -0.19
CA PRO A 48 -19.58 -3.43 0.70
C PRO A 48 -18.91 -3.09 2.03
N ASP A 49 -19.30 -1.97 2.62
CA ASP A 49 -18.87 -1.53 3.95
C ASP A 49 -17.37 -1.25 4.10
N LEU A 50 -16.63 -1.19 3.01
CA LEU A 50 -15.23 -0.86 3.06
C LEU A 50 -15.03 0.65 2.97
N ASP A 51 -14.39 1.24 4.00
CA ASP A 51 -14.22 2.68 4.12
C ASP A 51 -12.89 3.17 3.55
N HIS A 52 -11.82 2.44 3.81
CA HIS A 52 -10.49 2.86 3.38
C HIS A 52 -9.55 1.68 3.20
N VAL A 53 -8.44 1.94 2.52
CA VAL A 53 -7.38 0.97 2.25
C VAL A 53 -6.07 1.48 2.85
N LEU A 54 -5.36 0.60 3.53
CA LEU A 54 -4.10 0.89 4.19
C LEU A 54 -2.96 0.13 3.52
N LEU A 55 -1.78 0.72 3.54
CA LEU A 55 -0.56 0.04 3.13
C LEU A 55 0.63 0.60 3.91
N ALA A 56 1.75 -0.13 3.86
CA ALA A 56 3.01 0.31 4.42
C ALA A 56 4.08 0.29 3.34
N VAL A 57 4.98 1.26 3.38
CA VAL A 57 6.09 1.36 2.43
C VAL A 57 7.37 1.72 3.19
N MET A 58 8.48 1.01 2.89
CA MET A 58 9.77 1.33 3.49
C MET A 58 10.31 2.65 2.91
N GLU A 59 11.06 3.37 3.74
CA GLU A 59 11.67 4.65 3.34
C GLU A 59 12.55 4.55 2.09
N THR A 60 13.13 3.37 1.82
CA THR A 60 13.97 3.14 0.66
C THR A 60 13.19 2.91 -0.63
N GLN A 61 11.88 2.76 -0.54
CA GLN A 61 11.01 2.46 -1.67
C GLN A 61 10.36 3.73 -2.24
N ALA A 62 11.19 4.68 -2.63
CA ALA A 62 10.71 5.98 -3.11
C ALA A 62 9.80 5.87 -4.35
N ALA A 63 10.12 4.95 -5.26
CA ALA A 63 9.31 4.75 -6.48
C ALA A 63 7.93 4.22 -6.13
N ALA A 64 7.84 3.27 -5.20
CA ALA A 64 6.56 2.74 -4.73
C ALA A 64 5.74 3.83 -4.06
N LYS A 65 6.36 4.62 -3.20
CA LYS A 65 5.68 5.73 -2.53
C LYS A 65 5.10 6.74 -3.52
N ARG A 66 5.88 7.11 -4.55
CA ARG A 66 5.40 8.02 -5.59
C ARG A 66 4.21 7.44 -6.35
N LEU A 67 4.24 6.12 -6.62
CA LEU A 67 3.12 5.45 -7.27
C LEU A 67 1.86 5.56 -6.43
N TYR A 68 1.95 5.25 -5.13
CA TYR A 68 0.80 5.34 -4.22
C TYR A 68 0.28 6.76 -4.11
N GLU A 69 1.18 7.75 -3.98
CA GLU A 69 0.78 9.16 -3.95
C GLU A 69 0.05 9.57 -5.22
N SER A 70 0.47 9.06 -6.37
CA SER A 70 -0.19 9.36 -7.65
C SER A 70 -1.61 8.77 -7.73
N LEU A 71 -1.94 7.82 -6.85
CA LEU A 71 -3.26 7.21 -6.75
C LEU A 71 -4.05 7.73 -5.55
N SER A 72 -3.61 8.85 -4.99
CA SER A 72 -4.28 9.57 -3.89
C SER A 72 -4.08 8.97 -2.50
N PHE A 73 -3.15 8.05 -2.34
CA PHE A 73 -2.73 7.63 -1.01
C PHE A 73 -1.97 8.75 -0.31
N THR A 74 -2.20 8.92 0.98
CA THR A 74 -1.50 9.90 1.79
C THR A 74 -0.87 9.24 3.01
N VAL A 75 0.27 9.78 3.46
CA VAL A 75 0.95 9.28 4.66
C VAL A 75 0.16 9.71 5.89
N TYR A 76 -0.11 8.78 6.80
CA TYR A 76 -0.75 9.10 8.06
C TYR A 76 0.10 8.72 9.28
N GLY A 77 1.21 8.02 9.10
CA GLY A 77 2.08 7.65 10.20
C GLY A 77 3.42 7.10 9.73
N ARG A 78 4.34 6.96 10.67
CA ARG A 78 5.67 6.43 10.41
C ARG A 78 6.14 5.64 11.62
N GLU A 79 6.68 4.45 11.38
CA GLU A 79 7.30 3.64 12.42
C GLU A 79 8.81 3.66 12.24
N PRO A 80 9.58 4.24 13.19
CA PRO A 80 11.03 4.21 13.09
C PRO A 80 11.54 2.80 13.33
N ARG A 81 12.55 2.41 12.57
CA ARG A 81 13.23 1.11 12.69
C ARG A 81 12.27 -0.08 12.60
N ALA A 82 11.28 0.03 11.72
CA ALA A 82 10.24 -1.00 11.56
C ALA A 82 10.76 -2.27 10.90
N VAL A 83 11.75 -2.16 10.02
CA VAL A 83 12.28 -3.28 9.25
C VAL A 83 13.78 -3.38 9.47
N ARG A 84 14.26 -4.59 9.74
CA ARG A 84 15.69 -4.88 9.84
C ARG A 84 16.10 -5.78 8.68
N ILE A 85 17.13 -5.35 7.95
CA ILE A 85 17.76 -6.15 6.89
C ILE A 85 19.24 -6.21 7.19
N GLY A 86 19.72 -7.40 7.58
CA GLY A 86 21.11 -7.53 8.06
C GLY A 86 21.32 -6.70 9.32
N ASP A 87 22.27 -5.78 9.28
CA ASP A 87 22.58 -4.86 10.39
C ASP A 87 21.95 -3.47 10.19
N GLU A 88 21.17 -3.29 9.14
CA GLU A 88 20.56 -2.00 8.83
C GLU A 88 19.09 -1.99 9.22
N TYR A 89 18.63 -0.84 9.73
CA TYR A 89 17.23 -0.62 10.10
C TYR A 89 16.62 0.43 9.17
N PHE A 90 15.37 0.23 8.83
CA PHE A 90 14.63 1.12 7.94
C PHE A 90 13.31 1.51 8.57
N ASP A 91 12.92 2.76 8.36
CA ASP A 91 11.61 3.24 8.79
C ASP A 91 10.56 2.78 7.78
N GLU A 92 9.33 2.61 8.27
CA GLU A 92 8.16 2.37 7.45
C GLU A 92 7.21 3.54 7.53
N GLU A 93 6.66 3.93 6.40
CA GLU A 93 5.58 4.91 6.35
C GLU A 93 4.26 4.20 6.08
N PHE A 94 3.22 4.62 6.76
CA PHE A 94 1.89 4.06 6.60
C PHE A 94 1.03 5.04 5.79
N MET A 95 0.35 4.50 4.78
CA MET A 95 -0.44 5.32 3.88
C MET A 95 -1.89 4.85 3.87
N ILE A 96 -2.79 5.77 3.58
CA ILE A 96 -4.23 5.55 3.57
C ILE A 96 -4.86 6.12 2.31
N LEU A 97 -5.81 5.38 1.76
CA LEU A 97 -6.70 5.85 0.70
C LEU A 97 -8.14 5.71 1.17
N LYS A 98 -8.84 6.83 1.26
CA LYS A 98 -10.28 6.81 1.55
C LYS A 98 -11.05 6.52 0.27
N LEU A 99 -11.99 5.62 0.38
CA LEU A 99 -12.79 5.17 -0.76
C LEU A 99 -14.03 6.03 -0.98
#